data_b58dfe3686a25af240ffdc9fb87388d7
#
_entry.id   b58dfe3686a25af240ffdc9fb87388d7
#
_cell.length_a   1.000
_cell.length_b   1.000
_cell.length_c   1.000
_cell.angle_alpha   90.00
_cell.angle_beta   90.00
_cell.angle_gamma   90.00
#
_symmetry.space_group_name_H-M   'P 1'
#
loop_
_entity.id
_entity.type
_entity.pdbx_description
1 polymer ?
#
loop_
_entity_poly.entity_id
_entity_poly.type
_entity_poly.pdbx_seq_one_letter_code
_entity_poly.pdbx_strand_id
1 'polypeptide(L)'
;RLMTLTWNHENVLAYPNKVGGHPKNGRNNWPDERGLKQKGFETLEKMEELGIILDVSHLSDGGFFDAARVSKKPFIASHSNARAVSSHVRNLTDDMIRVIAERGGLIGLNFCTPFLREGWKPGSLPAGGTMEEMLAQLRYLIQVGGEDCIALGSDFDGIEETPEEIPS
;
A
#
# COMPACT_ATOMS: atom_id res chain seq x y z
N ARG A 1 2.45 -8.01 -16.77
CA ARG A 1 1.06 -7.61 -16.42
C ARG A 1 0.92 -7.72 -14.90
N LEU A 2 0.20 -6.79 -14.27
CA LEU A 2 -0.12 -6.82 -12.85
C LEU A 2 -1.63 -6.56 -12.65
N MET A 3 -2.16 -6.96 -11.50
CA MET A 3 -3.55 -6.73 -11.13
C MET A 3 -3.68 -6.52 -9.61
N THR A 4 -4.40 -5.48 -9.23
CA THR A 4 -4.82 -5.17 -7.88
C THR A 4 -6.17 -5.84 -7.59
N LEU A 5 -6.36 -6.48 -6.45
CA LEU A 5 -7.61 -7.20 -6.14
C LEU A 5 -8.71 -6.26 -5.63
N THR A 6 -8.35 -5.19 -4.97
CA THR A 6 -9.30 -4.20 -4.41
C THR A 6 -8.84 -2.79 -4.72
N TRP A 7 -9.79 -1.88 -4.74
CA TRP A 7 -9.55 -0.46 -4.55
C TRP A 7 -10.08 -0.06 -3.14
N ASN A 8 -10.81 1.03 -3.01
CA ASN A 8 -11.29 1.54 -1.70
C ASN A 8 -12.58 0.86 -1.21
N HIS A 9 -13.14 -0.07 -1.97
CA HIS A 9 -14.37 -0.76 -1.65
C HIS A 9 -14.21 -2.28 -1.64
N GLU A 10 -14.92 -2.91 -0.73
CA GLU A 10 -15.09 -4.36 -0.69
C GLU A 10 -15.72 -4.85 -2.00
N ASN A 11 -15.22 -5.98 -2.50
CA ASN A 11 -15.75 -6.65 -3.67
C ASN A 11 -15.86 -8.17 -3.44
N VAL A 12 -16.10 -8.93 -4.49
CA VAL A 12 -16.24 -10.40 -4.40
C VAL A 12 -14.93 -11.12 -4.12
N LEU A 13 -13.78 -10.45 -4.26
CA LEU A 13 -12.45 -11.03 -4.08
C LEU A 13 -11.88 -10.81 -2.69
N ALA A 14 -11.99 -9.58 -2.16
CA ALA A 14 -11.29 -9.21 -0.93
C ALA A 14 -11.90 -7.97 -0.24
N TYR A 15 -11.32 -7.65 0.91
CA TYR A 15 -11.56 -6.43 1.66
C TYR A 15 -10.39 -5.47 1.50
N PRO A 16 -10.63 -4.16 1.33
CA PRO A 16 -9.59 -3.14 1.35
C PRO A 16 -9.31 -2.66 2.78
N ASN A 17 -8.15 -2.05 3.02
CA ASN A 17 -7.98 -1.16 4.15
C ASN A 17 -8.87 0.07 3.96
N LYS A 18 -9.65 0.43 4.99
CA LYS A 18 -10.65 1.48 4.88
C LYS A 18 -10.10 2.82 5.35
N VAL A 19 -10.15 3.78 4.44
CA VAL A 19 -10.05 5.20 4.77
C VAL A 19 -11.45 5.68 5.13
N GLY A 20 -11.63 6.24 6.34
CA GLY A 20 -12.94 6.71 6.81
C GLY A 20 -13.41 6.04 8.10
N GLY A 21 -14.52 6.50 8.66
CA GLY A 21 -14.96 6.18 10.01
C GLY A 21 -15.07 4.69 10.34
N HIS A 22 -14.42 4.26 11.42
CA HIS A 22 -14.56 2.91 11.94
C HIS A 22 -15.97 2.69 12.52
N PRO A 23 -16.66 1.59 12.16
CA PRO A 23 -18.06 1.36 12.56
C PRO A 23 -18.32 1.35 14.06
N LYS A 24 -17.30 0.96 14.88
CA LYS A 24 -17.44 0.80 16.33
C LYS A 24 -16.87 1.93 17.16
N ASN A 25 -15.91 2.69 16.69
CA ASN A 25 -15.17 3.67 17.50
C ASN A 25 -14.95 5.03 16.80
N GLY A 26 -15.52 5.23 15.61
CA GLY A 26 -15.40 6.49 14.87
C GLY A 26 -14.00 6.85 14.39
N ARG A 27 -13.00 5.97 14.56
CA ARG A 27 -11.64 6.25 14.07
C ARG A 27 -11.67 6.36 12.55
N ASN A 28 -11.13 7.43 12.06
CA ASN A 28 -10.80 7.53 10.65
C ASN A 28 -9.50 6.77 10.43
N ASN A 29 -9.43 5.95 9.38
CA ASN A 29 -8.20 5.28 9.03
C ASN A 29 -7.81 4.14 10.01
N TRP A 30 -8.17 2.92 9.68
CA TRP A 30 -7.90 1.73 10.50
C TRP A 30 -7.66 0.49 9.64
N PRO A 31 -6.70 -0.40 10.01
CA PRO A 31 -6.45 -1.64 9.30
C PRO A 31 -7.67 -2.58 9.39
N ASP A 32 -7.96 -3.28 8.31
CA ASP A 32 -8.99 -4.30 8.27
C ASP A 32 -8.33 -5.70 8.33
N GLU A 33 -8.66 -6.47 9.35
CA GLU A 33 -8.10 -7.81 9.55
C GLU A 33 -8.78 -8.88 8.68
N ARG A 34 -9.88 -8.55 8.00
CA ARG A 34 -10.55 -9.48 7.09
C ARG A 34 -9.70 -9.69 5.85
N GLY A 35 -9.55 -10.95 5.48
CA GLY A 35 -8.64 -11.40 4.44
C GLY A 35 -9.26 -11.50 3.04
N LEU A 36 -8.67 -12.39 2.25
CA LEU A 36 -9.22 -12.76 0.94
C LEU A 36 -10.51 -13.56 1.11
N LYS A 37 -11.45 -13.36 0.18
CA LYS A 37 -12.62 -14.22 0.04
C LYS A 37 -12.27 -15.43 -0.81
N GLN A 38 -13.14 -16.43 -0.82
CA GLN A 38 -12.91 -17.68 -1.59
C GLN A 38 -12.53 -17.38 -3.05
N LYS A 39 -13.27 -16.49 -3.71
CA LYS A 39 -12.94 -16.06 -5.09
C LYS A 39 -11.63 -15.30 -5.20
N GLY A 40 -11.17 -14.65 -4.15
CA GLY A 40 -9.87 -14.00 -4.10
C GLY A 40 -8.73 -15.00 -4.17
N PHE A 41 -8.82 -16.08 -3.40
CA PHE A 41 -7.84 -17.18 -3.45
C PHE A 41 -7.80 -17.84 -4.84
N GLU A 42 -8.97 -18.17 -5.41
CA GLU A 42 -9.08 -18.76 -6.75
C GLU A 42 -8.50 -17.83 -7.84
N THR A 43 -8.74 -16.51 -7.69
CA THR A 43 -8.21 -15.50 -8.61
C THR A 43 -6.71 -15.41 -8.50
N LEU A 44 -6.15 -15.39 -7.29
CA LEU A 44 -4.70 -15.34 -7.07
C LEU A 44 -4.00 -16.55 -7.69
N GLU A 45 -4.53 -17.76 -7.47
CA GLU A 45 -4.00 -18.97 -8.10
C GLU A 45 -3.99 -18.83 -9.62
N LYS A 46 -5.10 -18.34 -10.20
CA LYS A 46 -5.18 -18.12 -11.65
C LYS A 46 -4.26 -17.04 -12.18
N MET A 47 -4.03 -15.98 -11.41
CA MET A 47 -3.04 -14.96 -11.75
C MET A 47 -1.64 -15.55 -11.83
N GLU A 48 -1.25 -16.37 -10.87
CA GLU A 48 0.07 -17.02 -10.87
C GLU A 48 0.26 -17.98 -12.07
N GLU A 49 -0.77 -18.76 -12.42
CA GLU A 49 -0.76 -19.61 -13.62
C GLU A 49 -0.54 -18.80 -14.92
N LEU A 50 -1.18 -17.63 -14.99
CA LEU A 50 -1.12 -16.76 -16.17
C LEU A 50 0.09 -15.81 -16.18
N GLY A 51 0.94 -15.83 -15.15
CA GLY A 51 2.06 -14.92 -15.01
C GLY A 51 1.62 -13.46 -14.78
N ILE A 52 0.48 -13.24 -14.12
CA ILE A 52 0.00 -11.93 -13.71
C ILE A 52 0.50 -11.66 -12.28
N ILE A 53 1.24 -10.57 -12.11
CA ILE A 53 1.80 -10.17 -10.80
C ILE A 53 0.65 -9.65 -9.94
N LEU A 54 0.57 -10.11 -8.68
CA LEU A 54 -0.33 -9.54 -7.69
C LEU A 54 0.22 -8.19 -7.21
N ASP A 55 -0.65 -7.18 -7.19
CA ASP A 55 -0.43 -5.91 -6.53
C ASP A 55 -1.28 -5.86 -5.24
N VAL A 56 -0.61 -5.73 -4.10
CA VAL A 56 -1.26 -5.70 -2.78
C VAL A 56 -1.65 -4.29 -2.33
N SER A 57 -1.36 -3.26 -3.12
CA SER A 57 -1.83 -1.90 -2.83
C SER A 57 -3.35 -1.88 -2.66
N HIS A 58 -3.86 -1.14 -1.69
CA HIS A 58 -5.26 -1.10 -1.23
C HIS A 58 -5.77 -2.34 -0.49
N LEU A 59 -5.10 -3.48 -0.57
CA LEU A 59 -5.57 -4.68 0.11
C LEU A 59 -5.57 -4.48 1.64
N SER A 60 -6.54 -5.08 2.31
CA SER A 60 -6.58 -5.10 3.78
C SER A 60 -5.34 -5.78 4.38
N ASP A 61 -5.00 -5.47 5.62
CA ASP A 61 -3.90 -6.15 6.31
C ASP A 61 -4.11 -7.67 6.34
N GLY A 62 -5.34 -8.12 6.63
CA GLY A 62 -5.67 -9.54 6.56
C GLY A 62 -5.51 -10.11 5.15
N GLY A 63 -5.92 -9.36 4.11
CA GLY A 63 -5.76 -9.76 2.72
C GLY A 63 -4.31 -9.85 2.28
N PHE A 64 -3.47 -8.93 2.76
CA PHE A 64 -2.02 -8.99 2.54
C PHE A 64 -1.42 -10.29 3.08
N PHE A 65 -1.71 -10.62 4.35
CA PHE A 65 -1.14 -11.83 4.97
C PHE A 65 -1.73 -13.12 4.40
N ASP A 66 -2.99 -13.13 3.97
CA ASP A 66 -3.55 -14.25 3.22
C ASP A 66 -2.83 -14.45 1.88
N ALA A 67 -2.62 -13.36 1.12
CA ALA A 67 -1.85 -13.41 -0.12
C ALA A 67 -0.41 -13.88 0.13
N ALA A 68 0.25 -13.34 1.14
CA ALA A 68 1.60 -13.75 1.52
C ALA A 68 1.69 -15.24 1.89
N ARG A 69 0.68 -15.80 2.54
CA ARG A 69 0.65 -17.20 2.94
C ARG A 69 0.51 -18.16 1.76
N VAL A 70 -0.27 -17.78 0.74
CA VAL A 70 -0.63 -18.72 -0.35
C VAL A 70 0.15 -18.49 -1.64
N SER A 71 0.64 -17.27 -1.87
CA SER A 71 1.39 -16.93 -3.08
C SER A 71 2.73 -17.66 -3.14
N LYS A 72 3.04 -18.20 -4.30
CA LYS A 72 4.31 -18.88 -4.62
C LYS A 72 5.25 -18.01 -5.44
N LYS A 73 4.77 -16.85 -5.89
CA LYS A 73 5.51 -15.90 -6.73
C LYS A 73 5.76 -14.59 -5.98
N PRO A 74 6.75 -13.81 -6.39
CA PRO A 74 6.88 -12.43 -5.94
C PRO A 74 5.62 -11.64 -6.24
N PHE A 75 5.26 -10.73 -5.34
CA PHE A 75 4.17 -9.77 -5.53
C PHE A 75 4.66 -8.37 -5.12
N ILE A 76 3.93 -7.34 -5.49
CA ILE A 76 4.36 -5.96 -5.30
C ILE A 76 3.30 -5.14 -4.56
N ALA A 77 3.76 -4.04 -3.94
CA ALA A 77 2.90 -2.93 -3.59
C ALA A 77 3.22 -1.79 -4.55
N SER A 78 2.40 -1.59 -5.58
CA SER A 78 2.71 -0.65 -6.65
C SER A 78 2.80 0.80 -6.18
N HIS A 79 2.07 1.17 -5.10
CA HIS A 79 2.02 2.51 -4.52
C HIS A 79 1.68 2.46 -3.03
N SER A 80 2.70 2.32 -2.18
CA SER A 80 2.56 2.25 -0.71
C SER A 80 3.82 2.73 -0.01
N ASN A 81 3.66 3.28 1.20
CA ASN A 81 4.76 3.80 2.01
C ASN A 81 4.91 3.02 3.32
N ALA A 82 5.76 3.50 4.25
CA ALA A 82 5.98 2.89 5.54
C ALA A 82 5.00 3.45 6.59
N ARG A 83 4.24 2.58 7.26
CA ARG A 83 3.27 2.96 8.30
C ARG A 83 3.94 3.50 9.56
N ALA A 84 5.18 3.12 9.81
CA ALA A 84 5.97 3.64 10.93
C ALA A 84 6.36 5.12 10.77
N VAL A 85 6.42 5.64 9.55
CA VAL A 85 6.72 7.05 9.26
C VAL A 85 5.44 7.89 9.20
N SER A 86 4.38 7.35 8.62
CA SER A 86 3.04 7.95 8.64
C SER A 86 2.00 6.86 8.86
N SER A 87 1.28 6.94 9.98
CA SER A 87 0.38 5.88 10.49
C SER A 87 -0.91 5.72 9.66
N HIS A 88 -0.80 5.88 8.36
CA HIS A 88 -1.91 5.70 7.43
C HIS A 88 -2.10 4.21 7.08
N VAL A 89 -3.35 3.72 7.06
CA VAL A 89 -3.65 2.28 6.80
C VAL A 89 -3.26 1.82 5.41
N ARG A 90 -3.12 2.73 4.46
CA ARG A 90 -2.64 2.42 3.11
C ARG A 90 -1.13 2.16 3.08
N ASN A 91 -0.42 2.54 4.14
CA ASN A 91 1.00 2.28 4.32
C ASN A 91 1.23 0.88 4.90
N LEU A 92 2.38 0.30 4.57
CA LEU A 92 2.80 -1.04 4.96
C LEU A 92 3.39 -1.05 6.37
N THR A 93 3.11 -2.09 7.13
CA THR A 93 3.85 -2.37 8.37
C THR A 93 5.25 -2.88 8.05
N ASP A 94 6.16 -2.85 9.04
CA ASP A 94 7.52 -3.38 8.87
C ASP A 94 7.52 -4.85 8.46
N ASP A 95 6.60 -5.65 8.99
CA ASP A 95 6.48 -7.06 8.64
C ASP A 95 6.03 -7.23 7.18
N MET A 96 5.12 -6.39 6.70
CA MET A 96 4.71 -6.41 5.29
C MET A 96 5.86 -6.02 4.36
N ILE A 97 6.65 -5.00 4.73
CA ILE A 97 7.83 -4.56 3.97
C ILE A 97 8.84 -5.71 3.86
N ARG A 98 9.17 -6.37 4.99
CA ARG A 98 10.08 -7.52 5.02
C ARG A 98 9.57 -8.66 4.14
N VAL A 99 8.29 -9.00 4.25
CA VAL A 99 7.69 -10.09 3.44
C VAL A 99 7.80 -9.80 1.94
N ILE A 100 7.56 -8.57 1.49
CA ILE A 100 7.70 -8.19 0.08
C ILE A 100 9.16 -8.33 -0.34
N ALA A 101 10.10 -7.77 0.45
CA ALA A 101 11.53 -7.79 0.15
C ALA A 101 12.10 -9.22 0.09
N GLU A 102 11.81 -10.06 1.09
CA GLU A 102 12.25 -11.45 1.17
C GLU A 102 11.77 -12.31 -0.01
N ARG A 103 10.65 -11.92 -0.62
CA ARG A 103 10.09 -12.58 -1.80
C ARG A 103 10.60 -12.03 -3.13
N GLY A 104 11.49 -11.05 -3.11
CA GLY A 104 11.97 -10.37 -4.31
C GLY A 104 10.90 -9.50 -4.98
N GLY A 105 9.94 -9.01 -4.20
CA GLY A 105 8.92 -8.08 -4.64
C GLY A 105 9.40 -6.62 -4.61
N LEU A 106 8.53 -5.70 -5.02
CA LEU A 106 8.83 -4.27 -5.08
C LEU A 106 7.78 -3.45 -4.33
N ILE A 107 8.22 -2.32 -3.77
CA ILE A 107 7.38 -1.33 -3.11
C ILE A 107 7.56 0.01 -3.83
N GLY A 108 6.52 0.46 -4.52
CA GLY A 108 6.49 1.77 -5.17
C GLY A 108 6.21 2.88 -4.16
N LEU A 109 7.15 3.82 -4.00
CA LEU A 109 6.99 5.00 -3.15
C LEU A 109 5.82 5.84 -3.66
N ASN A 110 4.77 5.97 -2.85
CA ASN A 110 3.57 6.75 -3.16
C ASN A 110 3.77 8.22 -2.79
N PHE A 111 3.29 9.15 -3.62
CA PHE A 111 3.45 10.60 -3.43
C PHE A 111 2.25 11.26 -2.76
N CYS A 112 1.23 10.50 -2.39
CA CYS A 112 0.04 10.99 -1.69
C CYS A 112 0.41 11.58 -0.32
N THR A 113 0.14 12.86 -0.12
CA THR A 113 0.53 13.61 1.10
C THR A 113 0.09 12.93 2.41
N PRO A 114 -1.14 12.43 2.57
CA PRO A 114 -1.55 11.68 3.76
C PRO A 114 -0.71 10.44 4.05
N PHE A 115 -0.06 9.86 3.03
CA PHE A 115 0.79 8.68 3.20
C PHE A 115 2.24 9.05 3.50
N LEU A 116 2.63 10.29 3.19
CA LEU A 116 3.96 10.84 3.46
C LEU A 116 4.03 11.46 4.86
N ARG A 117 3.00 12.22 5.24
CA ARG A 117 2.97 13.11 6.43
C ARG A 117 2.06 12.57 7.52
N GLU A 118 2.64 12.34 8.70
CA GLU A 118 1.86 11.99 9.89
C GLU A 118 0.92 13.13 10.29
N GLY A 119 -0.33 12.79 10.60
CA GLY A 119 -1.32 13.73 11.08
C GLY A 119 -1.84 14.75 10.05
N TRP A 120 -1.56 14.56 8.75
CA TRP A 120 -2.11 15.41 7.71
C TRP A 120 -3.64 15.49 7.76
N LYS A 121 -4.18 16.68 7.49
CA LYS A 121 -5.63 16.93 7.40
C LYS A 121 -5.89 17.86 6.21
N PRO A 122 -7.08 17.81 5.59
CA PRO A 122 -7.48 18.79 4.59
C PRO A 122 -7.29 20.23 5.11
N GLY A 123 -6.62 21.07 4.33
CA GLY A 123 -6.25 22.42 4.71
C GLY A 123 -4.93 22.55 5.48
N SER A 124 -4.19 21.45 5.70
CA SER A 124 -2.80 21.53 6.20
C SER A 124 -1.91 22.27 5.21
N LEU A 125 -0.89 22.99 5.75
CA LEU A 125 0.13 23.67 4.94
C LEU A 125 1.52 23.06 5.25
N PRO A 126 2.35 22.87 4.24
CA PRO A 126 2.04 22.94 2.81
C PRO A 126 0.96 21.93 2.41
N ALA A 127 0.20 22.23 1.34
CA ALA A 127 -0.90 21.36 0.91
C ALA A 127 -0.39 20.02 0.42
N GLY A 128 0.58 20.03 -0.48
CA GLY A 128 1.28 18.86 -1.00
C GLY A 128 2.34 18.30 -0.05
N GLY A 129 2.79 17.09 -0.31
CA GLY A 129 3.97 16.51 0.33
C GLY A 129 5.24 17.25 -0.07
N THR A 130 6.33 17.03 0.66
CA THR A 130 7.64 17.62 0.38
C THR A 130 8.64 16.53 -0.04
N MET A 131 9.69 16.94 -0.75
CA MET A 131 10.81 16.06 -1.08
C MET A 131 11.44 15.44 0.18
N GLU A 132 11.52 16.20 1.28
CA GLU A 132 12.07 15.69 2.53
C GLU A 132 11.22 14.57 3.13
N GLU A 133 9.90 14.70 3.09
CA GLU A 133 8.96 13.65 3.54
C GLU A 133 9.05 12.40 2.65
N MET A 134 9.19 12.58 1.35
CA MET A 134 9.44 11.48 0.41
C MET A 134 10.76 10.77 0.71
N LEU A 135 11.82 11.52 0.96
CA LEU A 135 13.13 10.96 1.34
C LEU A 135 13.10 10.27 2.70
N ALA A 136 12.31 10.76 3.65
CA ALA A 136 12.12 10.09 4.94
C ALA A 136 11.47 8.72 4.76
N GLN A 137 10.40 8.62 3.96
CA GLN A 137 9.75 7.36 3.60
C GLN A 137 10.73 6.41 2.87
N LEU A 138 11.44 6.93 1.87
CA LEU A 138 12.39 6.15 1.09
C LEU A 138 13.51 5.55 1.98
N ARG A 139 14.11 6.37 2.85
CA ARG A 139 15.16 5.90 3.77
C ARG A 139 14.65 4.83 4.71
N TYR A 140 13.42 4.98 5.23
CA TYR A 140 12.83 3.99 6.10
C TYR A 140 12.54 2.67 5.37
N LEU A 141 11.94 2.74 4.18
CA LEU A 141 11.70 1.55 3.35
C LEU A 141 13.00 0.80 3.04
N ILE A 142 14.08 1.53 2.69
CA ILE A 142 15.41 0.94 2.46
C ILE A 142 15.96 0.30 3.75
N GLN A 143 15.80 0.96 4.89
CA GLN A 143 16.26 0.44 6.18
C GLN A 143 15.60 -0.88 6.55
N VAL A 144 14.31 -1.05 6.25
CA VAL A 144 13.53 -2.24 6.64
C VAL A 144 13.60 -3.35 5.59
N GLY A 145 13.52 -3.01 4.30
CA GLY A 145 13.39 -3.96 3.20
C GLY A 145 14.63 -4.08 2.30
N GLY A 146 15.59 -3.16 2.44
CA GLY A 146 16.74 -3.09 1.53
C GLY A 146 16.46 -2.27 0.28
N GLU A 147 17.52 -1.87 -0.44
CA GLU A 147 17.42 -1.00 -1.62
C GLU A 147 16.80 -1.70 -2.83
N ASP A 148 16.99 -3.02 -2.94
CA ASP A 148 16.54 -3.81 -4.10
C ASP A 148 15.00 -3.96 -4.17
N CYS A 149 14.27 -3.67 -3.08
CA CYS A 149 12.81 -3.78 -3.08
C CYS A 149 12.09 -2.43 -3.35
N ILE A 150 12.81 -1.35 -3.67
CA ILE A 150 12.23 -0.02 -3.82
C ILE A 150 12.04 0.36 -5.27
N ALA A 151 10.89 0.96 -5.57
CA ALA A 151 10.55 1.53 -6.85
C ALA A 151 9.82 2.88 -6.67
N LEU A 152 9.54 3.57 -7.76
CA LEU A 152 8.67 4.74 -7.78
C LEU A 152 7.24 4.31 -8.15
N GLY A 153 6.28 4.70 -7.34
CA GLY A 153 4.85 4.42 -7.53
C GLY A 153 4.02 5.67 -7.23
N SER A 154 4.24 6.72 -8.01
CA SER A 154 3.78 8.09 -7.76
C SER A 154 2.30 8.23 -7.47
N ASP A 155 1.47 7.43 -8.15
CA ASP A 155 0.00 7.52 -8.05
C ASP A 155 -0.57 8.85 -8.58
N PHE A 156 0.13 9.51 -9.52
CA PHE A 156 -0.23 10.85 -10.01
C PHE A 156 -1.68 10.98 -10.49
N ASP A 157 -2.20 9.97 -11.17
CA ASP A 157 -3.59 9.97 -11.64
C ASP A 157 -4.61 9.64 -10.53
N GLY A 158 -4.14 9.19 -9.37
CA GLY A 158 -4.96 8.77 -8.23
C GLY A 158 -4.95 9.71 -7.03
N ILE A 159 -4.18 10.81 -7.07
CA ILE A 159 -4.01 11.78 -5.98
C ILE A 159 -4.45 13.18 -6.39
N GLU A 160 -5.01 13.94 -5.45
CA GLU A 160 -5.50 15.30 -5.70
C GLU A 160 -4.37 16.34 -5.64
N GLU A 161 -3.35 16.08 -4.82
CA GLU A 161 -2.23 17.00 -4.57
C GLU A 161 -0.90 16.26 -4.71
N THR A 162 -0.03 16.78 -5.56
CA THR A 162 1.34 16.28 -5.77
C THR A 162 2.32 16.96 -4.80
N PRO A 163 3.50 16.35 -4.54
CA PRO A 163 4.57 17.04 -3.80
C PRO A 163 4.93 18.38 -4.45
N GLU A 164 5.18 19.40 -3.62
CA GLU A 164 5.39 20.78 -4.09
C GLU A 164 6.53 20.91 -5.10
N GLU A 165 7.58 20.10 -4.94
CA GLU A 165 8.76 20.12 -5.81
C GLU A 165 8.65 19.19 -7.03
N ILE A 166 7.55 18.43 -7.15
CA ILE A 166 7.29 17.49 -8.25
C ILE A 166 5.91 17.77 -8.83
N PRO A 167 5.79 18.79 -9.69
CA PRO A 167 4.52 19.10 -10.33
C PRO A 167 4.10 17.95 -11.29
N SER A 168 2.81 17.67 -11.31
CA SER A 168 2.18 16.69 -12.23
C SER A 168 2.12 17.21 -13.67
#